data_e7b55d4aa19613c6e3e04fcf31451d8e
#
_entry.id   e7b55d4aa19613c6e3e04fcf31451d8e
#
_cell.length_a   1.000
_cell.length_b   1.000
_cell.length_c   1.000
_cell.angle_alpha   90.00
_cell.angle_beta   90.00
_cell.angle_gamma   90.00
#
_symmetry.space_group_name_H-M   'P 1'
#
loop_
_entity.id
_entity.type
_entity.pdbx_description
1 polymer ?
#
loop_
_entity_poly.entity_id
_entity_poly.type
_entity_poly.pdbx_seq_one_letter_code
_entity_poly.pdbx_strand_id
1 'polypeptide(L)'
;MNAFSPEIEVAIARVRDEVAGLHRELTRYGLVVWTGGNVSGRVPGADLFVIKPSGVAYDDLAPENMILCHLDGTVVGSTPGSDRSPSSDTAAHAYVYREMPEVGGVVHTHSTYATAWAARGEAIPCVITGMADEFGGEIPVGPFAIIGDDSIGRGIVETLRGHRSRAVLMQNHGPFTIGADARDAVKAAVMCEDAALSLIHI
;
A
#
# COMPACT_ATOMS: atom_id res chain seq x y z
N MET A 1 -28.13 9.15 11.76
CA MET A 1 -27.36 8.76 12.97
C MET A 1 -25.96 8.45 12.48
N ASN A 2 -24.94 9.06 13.07
CA ASN A 2 -23.56 8.70 12.73
C ASN A 2 -23.31 7.23 13.09
N ALA A 3 -22.71 6.50 12.19
CA ALA A 3 -22.46 5.05 12.39
C ALA A 3 -21.37 4.78 13.44
N PHE A 4 -20.53 5.80 13.76
CA PHE A 4 -19.36 5.70 14.64
C PHE A 4 -19.40 6.76 15.74
N SER A 5 -18.56 6.59 16.79
CA SER A 5 -18.39 7.62 17.80
C SER A 5 -17.74 8.88 17.19
N PRO A 6 -17.93 10.07 17.81
CA PRO A 6 -17.32 11.30 17.33
C PRO A 6 -15.79 11.20 17.15
N GLU A 7 -15.10 10.51 18.04
CA GLU A 7 -13.64 10.31 17.98
C GLU A 7 -13.23 9.51 16.76
N ILE A 8 -13.99 8.45 16.43
CA ILE A 8 -13.73 7.61 15.25
C ILE A 8 -14.05 8.38 13.96
N GLU A 9 -15.13 9.17 13.92
CA GLU A 9 -15.44 10.02 12.76
C GLU A 9 -14.31 11.03 12.48
N VAL A 10 -13.73 11.65 13.52
CA VAL A 10 -12.57 12.53 13.38
C VAL A 10 -11.35 11.77 12.87
N ALA A 11 -11.09 10.58 13.37
CA ALA A 11 -9.98 9.75 12.91
C ALA A 11 -10.16 9.33 11.43
N ILE A 12 -11.36 8.96 11.01
CA ILE A 12 -11.68 8.64 9.61
C ILE A 12 -11.41 9.85 8.71
N ALA A 13 -11.90 11.03 9.09
CA ALA A 13 -11.70 12.24 8.30
C ALA A 13 -10.21 12.57 8.14
N ARG A 14 -9.43 12.47 9.22
CA ARG A 14 -7.98 12.70 9.19
C ARG A 14 -7.27 11.69 8.27
N VAL A 15 -7.58 10.40 8.36
CA VAL A 15 -6.95 9.37 7.52
C VAL A 15 -7.34 9.55 6.07
N ARG A 16 -8.58 9.95 5.75
CA ARG A 16 -8.99 10.27 4.38
C ARG A 16 -8.17 11.42 3.78
N ASP A 17 -7.99 12.50 4.54
CA ASP A 17 -7.19 13.66 4.12
C ASP A 17 -5.73 13.25 3.88
N GLU A 18 -5.14 12.53 4.82
CA GLU A 18 -3.76 12.04 4.73
C GLU A 18 -3.56 11.11 3.52
N VAL A 19 -4.41 10.10 3.36
CA VAL A 19 -4.31 9.13 2.26
C VAL A 19 -4.49 9.81 0.91
N ALA A 20 -5.48 10.70 0.76
CA ALA A 20 -5.67 11.48 -0.46
C ALA A 20 -4.44 12.35 -0.77
N GLY A 21 -3.88 13.00 0.24
CA GLY A 21 -2.67 13.82 0.10
C GLY A 21 -1.45 13.01 -0.32
N LEU A 22 -1.25 11.82 0.26
CA LEU A 22 -0.11 10.96 0.00
C LEU A 22 -0.09 10.36 -1.42
N HIS A 23 -1.23 10.22 -2.07
CA HIS A 23 -1.28 9.80 -3.47
C HIS A 23 -0.53 10.76 -4.41
N ARG A 24 -0.45 12.06 -4.07
CA ARG A 24 0.34 13.04 -4.84
C ARG A 24 1.85 12.75 -4.79
N GLU A 25 2.33 12.16 -3.68
CA GLU A 25 3.74 11.77 -3.60
C GLU A 25 4.06 10.62 -4.56
N LEU A 26 3.11 9.68 -4.80
CA LEU A 26 3.33 8.62 -5.77
C LEU A 26 3.54 9.17 -7.19
N THR A 27 2.75 10.17 -7.59
CA THR A 27 2.93 10.84 -8.90
C THR A 27 4.19 11.70 -8.92
N ARG A 28 4.47 12.44 -7.84
CA ARG A 28 5.65 13.29 -7.70
C ARG A 28 6.96 12.52 -7.86
N TYR A 29 7.05 11.32 -7.31
CA TYR A 29 8.23 10.45 -7.40
C TYR A 29 8.18 9.47 -8.59
N GLY A 30 7.18 9.56 -9.47
CA GLY A 30 7.08 8.72 -10.66
C GLY A 30 6.85 7.24 -10.37
N LEU A 31 6.20 6.92 -9.23
CA LEU A 31 5.98 5.54 -8.78
C LEU A 31 4.77 4.87 -9.44
N VAL A 32 3.96 5.64 -10.15
CA VAL A 32 2.67 5.19 -10.70
C VAL A 32 2.44 5.70 -12.09
N VAL A 33 1.67 4.94 -12.87
CA VAL A 33 1.25 5.31 -14.23
C VAL A 33 -0.28 5.21 -14.30
N TRP A 34 -0.91 6.24 -14.91
CA TRP A 34 -2.36 6.32 -15.10
C TRP A 34 -3.09 6.25 -13.74
N THR A 35 -3.96 5.25 -13.53
CA THR A 35 -4.70 5.04 -12.27
C THR A 35 -4.16 3.88 -11.43
N GLY A 36 -3.06 3.24 -11.87
CA GLY A 36 -2.44 2.11 -11.18
C GLY A 36 -1.80 2.51 -9.84
N GLY A 37 -1.66 1.54 -8.95
CA GLY A 37 -1.13 1.78 -7.61
C GLY A 37 -2.14 2.43 -6.65
N ASN A 38 -1.83 2.36 -5.37
CA ASN A 38 -2.69 2.88 -4.31
C ASN A 38 -1.95 3.02 -2.97
N VAL A 39 -2.51 3.86 -2.11
CA VAL A 39 -2.14 4.03 -0.71
C VAL A 39 -3.36 3.69 0.15
N SER A 40 -3.15 3.03 1.26
CA SER A 40 -4.15 2.92 2.31
C SER A 40 -3.59 3.29 3.68
N GLY A 41 -4.48 3.65 4.61
CA GLY A 41 -4.15 3.95 5.99
C GLY A 41 -5.17 3.34 6.94
N ARG A 42 -4.69 2.69 8.02
CA ARG A 42 -5.53 2.18 9.12
C ARG A 42 -6.14 3.34 9.89
N VAL A 43 -7.38 3.22 10.29
CA VAL A 43 -8.05 4.18 11.18
C VAL A 43 -7.69 3.84 12.64
N PRO A 44 -7.01 4.76 13.36
CA PRO A 44 -6.69 4.52 14.76
C PRO A 44 -7.94 4.29 15.62
N GLY A 45 -7.90 3.26 16.47
CA GLY A 45 -8.98 2.94 17.41
C GLY A 45 -10.19 2.23 16.80
N ALA A 46 -10.11 1.80 15.54
CA ALA A 46 -11.19 1.06 14.87
C ALA A 46 -10.65 -0.02 13.93
N ASP A 47 -11.44 -1.06 13.71
CA ASP A 47 -11.15 -2.12 12.72
C ASP A 47 -11.53 -1.66 11.31
N LEU A 48 -10.95 -0.52 10.90
CA LEU A 48 -11.22 0.17 9.64
C LEU A 48 -9.93 0.63 8.98
N PHE A 49 -9.97 0.78 7.66
CA PHE A 49 -8.94 1.47 6.88
C PHE A 49 -9.54 2.26 5.73
N VAL A 50 -8.79 3.23 5.25
CA VAL A 50 -9.13 4.05 4.08
C VAL A 50 -8.24 3.69 2.92
N ILE A 51 -8.81 3.57 1.72
CA ILE A 51 -8.08 3.21 0.49
C ILE A 51 -8.57 4.02 -0.71
N LYS A 52 -7.74 4.12 -1.74
CA LYS A 52 -8.05 4.74 -3.03
C LYS A 52 -9.26 4.06 -3.72
N PRO A 53 -10.17 4.83 -4.31
CA PRO A 53 -11.17 4.30 -5.24
C PRO A 53 -10.52 3.75 -6.52
N SER A 54 -11.09 2.70 -7.09
CA SER A 54 -10.65 2.12 -8.36
C SER A 54 -10.93 3.07 -9.52
N GLY A 55 -10.00 3.14 -10.48
CA GLY A 55 -10.19 3.83 -11.76
C GLY A 55 -10.27 5.37 -11.69
N VAL A 56 -10.08 5.98 -10.52
CA VAL A 56 -10.07 7.44 -10.37
C VAL A 56 -8.66 7.98 -10.66
N ALA A 57 -8.58 9.01 -11.51
CA ALA A 57 -7.31 9.67 -11.83
C ALA A 57 -6.71 10.35 -10.59
N TYR A 58 -5.39 10.45 -10.54
CA TYR A 58 -4.70 11.00 -9.37
C TYR A 58 -5.06 12.46 -9.08
N ASP A 59 -5.30 13.26 -10.12
CA ASP A 59 -5.71 14.67 -9.99
C ASP A 59 -7.13 14.86 -9.45
N ASP A 60 -7.97 13.82 -9.56
CA ASP A 60 -9.35 13.81 -9.07
C ASP A 60 -9.49 13.20 -7.67
N LEU A 61 -8.38 12.75 -7.06
CA LEU A 61 -8.41 12.19 -5.72
C LEU A 61 -8.59 13.28 -4.67
N ALA A 62 -9.59 13.08 -3.82
CA ALA A 62 -9.94 13.98 -2.73
C ALA A 62 -10.38 13.18 -1.49
N PRO A 63 -10.30 13.73 -0.28
CA PRO A 63 -10.73 13.04 0.94
C PRO A 63 -12.14 12.45 0.87
N GLU A 64 -13.04 13.14 0.18
CA GLU A 64 -14.46 12.78 0.03
C GLU A 64 -14.67 11.54 -0.84
N ASN A 65 -13.72 11.23 -1.72
CA ASN A 65 -13.83 10.07 -2.60
C ASN A 65 -13.01 8.86 -2.15
N MET A 66 -12.22 8.99 -1.06
CA MET A 66 -11.54 7.85 -0.45
C MET A 66 -12.55 6.86 0.13
N ILE A 67 -12.32 5.58 -0.10
CA ILE A 67 -13.23 4.51 0.33
C ILE A 67 -12.85 4.04 1.73
N LEU A 68 -13.83 3.98 2.63
CA LEU A 68 -13.70 3.40 3.96
C LEU A 68 -14.06 1.92 3.92
N CYS A 69 -13.20 1.06 4.43
CA CYS A 69 -13.38 -0.38 4.46
C CYS A 69 -13.19 -0.94 5.88
N HIS A 70 -13.91 -2.02 6.19
CA HIS A 70 -13.59 -2.89 7.31
C HIS A 70 -12.31 -3.70 7.04
N LEU A 71 -11.67 -4.22 8.09
CA LEU A 71 -10.47 -5.05 7.93
C LEU A 71 -10.72 -6.39 7.22
N ASP A 72 -11.97 -6.76 6.98
CA ASP A 72 -12.33 -7.90 6.10
C ASP A 72 -12.38 -7.52 4.61
N GLY A 73 -12.18 -6.24 4.29
CA GLY A 73 -12.22 -5.70 2.92
C GLY A 73 -13.60 -5.22 2.47
N THR A 74 -14.64 -5.37 3.28
CA THR A 74 -15.99 -4.88 2.95
C THR A 74 -16.09 -3.37 3.09
N VAL A 75 -16.80 -2.73 2.14
CA VAL A 75 -16.98 -1.27 2.14
C VAL A 75 -17.97 -0.84 3.21
N VAL A 76 -17.59 0.15 4.02
CA VAL A 76 -18.47 0.75 5.02
C VAL A 76 -19.47 1.69 4.34
N GLY A 77 -20.76 1.46 4.59
CA GLY A 77 -21.82 2.34 4.14
C GLY A 77 -21.83 2.48 2.61
N SER A 78 -22.24 1.41 1.91
CA SER A 78 -22.57 1.53 0.49
C SER A 78 -23.69 2.55 0.36
N THR A 79 -23.36 3.78 0.00
CA THR A 79 -24.35 4.79 -0.36
C THR A 79 -25.01 4.30 -1.66
N PRO A 80 -26.33 4.06 -1.71
CA PRO A 80 -27.00 3.78 -2.97
C PRO A 80 -26.67 4.86 -3.97
N GLY A 81 -25.99 4.51 -5.08
CA GLY A 81 -25.56 5.47 -6.11
C GLY A 81 -24.10 5.90 -6.06
N SER A 82 -23.28 5.47 -5.10
CA SER A 82 -21.84 5.58 -5.26
C SER A 82 -21.35 4.43 -6.15
N ASP A 83 -21.18 4.68 -7.43
CA ASP A 83 -20.62 3.73 -8.40
C ASP A 83 -19.12 3.47 -8.22
N ARG A 84 -18.53 3.92 -7.10
CA ARG A 84 -17.09 3.80 -6.85
C ARG A 84 -16.78 2.54 -6.07
N SER A 85 -16.06 1.64 -6.71
CA SER A 85 -15.46 0.46 -6.07
C SER A 85 -14.13 0.85 -5.40
N PRO A 86 -13.73 0.20 -4.30
CA PRO A 86 -12.39 0.34 -3.76
C PRO A 86 -11.36 -0.24 -4.74
N SER A 87 -10.08 0.07 -4.52
CA SER A 87 -8.97 -0.52 -5.30
C SER A 87 -9.09 -2.04 -5.39
N SER A 88 -8.66 -2.61 -6.51
CA SER A 88 -8.55 -4.06 -6.71
C SER A 88 -7.66 -4.75 -5.68
N ASP A 89 -6.74 -4.01 -5.04
CA ASP A 89 -5.83 -4.51 -4.02
C ASP A 89 -6.43 -4.49 -2.59
N THR A 90 -7.68 -4.08 -2.44
CA THR A 90 -8.34 -3.94 -1.13
C THR A 90 -8.27 -5.21 -0.30
N ALA A 91 -8.47 -6.39 -0.90
CA ALA A 91 -8.38 -7.67 -0.20
C ALA A 91 -6.95 -7.93 0.32
N ALA A 92 -5.92 -7.58 -0.46
CA ALA A 92 -4.52 -7.71 -0.05
C ALA A 92 -4.18 -6.79 1.12
N HIS A 93 -4.58 -5.50 1.06
CA HIS A 93 -4.36 -4.55 2.15
C HIS A 93 -5.11 -4.97 3.42
N ALA A 94 -6.36 -5.39 3.29
CA ALA A 94 -7.18 -5.89 4.39
C ALA A 94 -6.51 -7.09 5.08
N TYR A 95 -5.96 -8.03 4.31
CA TYR A 95 -5.25 -9.19 4.85
C TYR A 95 -4.01 -8.76 5.64
N VAL A 96 -3.18 -7.87 5.08
CA VAL A 96 -2.00 -7.32 5.79
C VAL A 96 -2.42 -6.68 7.11
N TYR A 97 -3.46 -5.85 7.13
CA TYR A 97 -3.92 -5.20 8.36
C TYR A 97 -4.44 -6.19 9.42
N ARG A 98 -5.05 -7.30 9.03
CA ARG A 98 -5.51 -8.33 9.99
C ARG A 98 -4.35 -9.11 10.59
N GLU A 99 -3.37 -9.49 9.76
CA GLU A 99 -2.30 -10.40 10.16
C GLU A 99 -1.08 -9.68 10.77
N MET A 100 -0.97 -8.36 10.53
CA MET A 100 0.11 -7.50 11.01
C MET A 100 -0.48 -6.26 11.71
N PRO A 101 -0.93 -6.39 12.95
CA PRO A 101 -1.62 -5.31 13.67
C PRO A 101 -0.74 -4.08 13.92
N GLU A 102 0.57 -4.20 13.85
CA GLU A 102 1.53 -3.09 13.93
C GLU A 102 1.58 -2.24 12.67
N VAL A 103 1.04 -2.74 11.53
CA VAL A 103 1.02 -2.01 10.27
C VAL A 103 -0.14 -1.01 10.27
N GLY A 104 0.20 0.26 10.08
CA GLY A 104 -0.75 1.37 9.96
C GLY A 104 -0.91 1.91 8.54
N GLY A 105 -0.03 1.54 7.61
CA GLY A 105 -0.10 1.93 6.19
C GLY A 105 0.38 0.83 5.25
N VAL A 106 -0.24 0.74 4.08
CA VAL A 106 0.17 -0.15 2.99
C VAL A 106 0.13 0.62 1.68
N VAL A 107 1.17 0.43 0.85
CA VAL A 107 1.26 1.03 -0.48
C VAL A 107 1.57 -0.04 -1.51
N HIS A 108 0.91 0.05 -2.65
CA HIS A 108 1.23 -0.72 -3.83
C HIS A 108 1.56 0.21 -5.00
N THR A 109 2.62 -0.11 -5.74
CA THR A 109 2.98 0.63 -6.95
C THR A 109 3.41 -0.34 -8.07
N HIS A 110 3.42 0.18 -9.30
CA HIS A 110 4.07 -0.45 -10.45
C HIS A 110 5.28 0.39 -10.87
N SER A 111 6.05 0.87 -9.90
CA SER A 111 7.24 1.69 -10.15
C SER A 111 8.25 0.90 -10.99
N THR A 112 8.89 1.58 -11.92
CA THR A 112 9.54 0.95 -13.08
C THR A 112 10.64 -0.03 -12.70
N TYR A 113 11.54 0.37 -11.82
CA TYR A 113 12.73 -0.43 -11.51
C TYR A 113 12.43 -1.52 -10.48
N ALA A 114 11.64 -1.23 -9.46
CA ALA A 114 11.21 -2.26 -8.50
C ALA A 114 10.34 -3.34 -9.18
N THR A 115 9.48 -2.95 -10.14
CA THR A 115 8.71 -3.92 -10.95
C THR A 115 9.62 -4.74 -11.87
N ALA A 116 10.71 -4.16 -12.41
CA ALA A 116 11.68 -4.93 -13.19
C ALA A 116 12.37 -6.01 -12.34
N TRP A 117 12.74 -5.71 -11.10
CA TRP A 117 13.27 -6.70 -10.15
C TRP A 117 12.21 -7.77 -9.81
N ALA A 118 10.97 -7.36 -9.56
CA ALA A 118 9.86 -8.29 -9.32
C ALA A 118 9.63 -9.25 -10.51
N ALA A 119 9.71 -8.74 -11.74
CA ALA A 119 9.57 -9.55 -12.96
C ALA A 119 10.73 -10.56 -13.15
N ARG A 120 11.93 -10.20 -12.69
CA ARG A 120 13.07 -11.13 -12.69
C ARG A 120 12.95 -12.21 -11.60
N GLY A 121 12.10 -12.01 -10.61
CA GLY A 121 11.99 -12.89 -9.45
C GLY A 121 13.24 -12.86 -8.57
N GLU A 122 13.96 -11.74 -8.54
CA GLU A 122 15.19 -11.55 -7.79
C GLU A 122 15.02 -10.50 -6.69
N ALA A 123 15.52 -10.79 -5.48
CA ALA A 123 15.57 -9.83 -4.39
C ALA A 123 16.52 -8.66 -4.74
N ILE A 124 16.22 -7.45 -4.25
CA ILE A 124 17.15 -6.33 -4.35
C ILE A 124 18.19 -6.49 -3.23
N PRO A 125 19.48 -6.74 -3.55
CA PRO A 125 20.49 -7.02 -2.53
C PRO A 125 20.84 -5.76 -1.72
N CYS A 126 21.10 -5.93 -0.44
CA CYS A 126 21.49 -4.84 0.45
C CYS A 126 22.98 -4.52 0.28
N VAL A 127 23.30 -3.64 -0.65
CA VAL A 127 24.71 -3.25 -0.96
C VAL A 127 24.98 -1.76 -0.82
N ILE A 128 23.96 -0.99 -0.40
CA ILE A 128 24.10 0.45 -0.10
C ILE A 128 23.56 0.74 1.30
N THR A 129 24.16 1.71 1.99
CA THR A 129 23.84 2.06 3.38
C THR A 129 22.38 2.46 3.56
N GLY A 130 21.80 3.20 2.61
CA GLY A 130 20.39 3.60 2.64
C GLY A 130 19.42 2.42 2.69
N MET A 131 19.77 1.29 2.07
CA MET A 131 18.96 0.07 2.18
C MET A 131 19.09 -0.58 3.57
N ALA A 132 20.31 -0.61 4.13
CA ALA A 132 20.51 -1.13 5.47
C ALA A 132 19.72 -0.34 6.52
N ASP A 133 19.69 0.99 6.37
CA ASP A 133 18.96 1.89 7.26
C ASP A 133 17.44 1.75 7.12
N GLU A 134 16.92 1.75 5.89
CA GLU A 134 15.47 1.74 5.64
C GLU A 134 14.85 0.34 5.75
N PHE A 135 15.51 -0.68 5.20
CA PHE A 135 14.96 -2.03 5.09
C PHE A 135 15.64 -3.04 6.03
N GLY A 136 16.78 -2.69 6.61
CA GLY A 136 17.53 -3.56 7.49
C GLY A 136 18.15 -4.79 6.82
N GLY A 137 18.12 -4.84 5.48
CA GLY A 137 18.61 -5.96 4.68
C GLY A 137 18.17 -5.85 3.23
N GLU A 138 18.14 -6.97 2.52
CA GLU A 138 17.60 -7.06 1.17
C GLU A 138 16.10 -6.79 1.13
N ILE A 139 15.58 -6.40 -0.04
CA ILE A 139 14.15 -6.37 -0.30
C ILE A 139 13.76 -7.71 -0.92
N PRO A 140 13.00 -8.55 -0.20
CA PRO A 140 12.72 -9.92 -0.63
C PRO A 140 11.69 -9.99 -1.77
N VAL A 141 11.66 -11.15 -2.46
CA VAL A 141 10.62 -11.49 -3.43
C VAL A 141 9.59 -12.40 -2.77
N GLY A 142 8.33 -12.01 -2.84
CA GLY A 142 7.19 -12.83 -2.49
C GLY A 142 6.67 -13.65 -3.69
N PRO A 143 5.79 -14.63 -3.46
CA PRO A 143 5.27 -15.48 -4.51
C PRO A 143 4.44 -14.72 -5.53
N PHE A 144 4.32 -15.27 -6.73
CA PHE A 144 3.29 -14.82 -7.69
C PHE A 144 1.89 -15.12 -7.13
N ALA A 145 1.00 -14.14 -7.19
CA ALA A 145 -0.39 -14.29 -6.79
C ALA A 145 -1.30 -13.49 -7.74
N ILE A 146 -2.51 -14.00 -7.95
CA ILE A 146 -3.51 -13.34 -8.80
C ILE A 146 -4.24 -12.27 -8.00
N ILE A 147 -4.54 -11.15 -8.65
CA ILE A 147 -5.30 -10.05 -8.08
C ILE A 147 -6.79 -10.42 -7.95
N GLY A 148 -7.45 -9.91 -6.90
CA GLY A 148 -8.90 -10.04 -6.71
C GLY A 148 -9.34 -10.80 -5.46
N ASP A 149 -8.40 -11.49 -4.79
CA ASP A 149 -8.63 -12.12 -3.48
C ASP A 149 -7.50 -11.77 -2.48
N ASP A 150 -7.38 -12.51 -1.39
CA ASP A 150 -6.38 -12.26 -0.36
C ASP A 150 -5.00 -12.89 -0.63
N SER A 151 -4.81 -13.56 -1.77
CA SER A 151 -3.58 -14.31 -2.11
C SER A 151 -2.33 -13.42 -2.10
N ILE A 152 -2.45 -12.19 -2.63
CA ILE A 152 -1.35 -11.20 -2.61
C ILE A 152 -1.03 -10.84 -1.16
N GLY A 153 -2.04 -10.51 -0.34
CA GLY A 153 -1.86 -10.16 1.06
C GLY A 153 -1.21 -11.28 1.87
N ARG A 154 -1.60 -12.52 1.61
CA ARG A 154 -1.00 -13.72 2.20
C ARG A 154 0.48 -13.82 1.84
N GLY A 155 0.81 -13.68 0.56
CA GLY A 155 2.20 -13.69 0.09
C GLY A 155 3.05 -12.59 0.71
N ILE A 156 2.50 -11.37 0.86
CA ILE A 156 3.16 -10.26 1.56
C ILE A 156 3.49 -10.63 3.00
N VAL A 157 2.49 -11.09 3.76
CA VAL A 157 2.62 -11.42 5.18
C VAL A 157 3.60 -12.58 5.38
N GLU A 158 3.49 -13.65 4.60
CA GLU A 158 4.39 -14.80 4.68
C GLU A 158 5.85 -14.41 4.39
N THR A 159 6.07 -13.53 3.42
CA THR A 159 7.41 -13.07 3.04
C THR A 159 8.01 -12.13 4.08
N LEU A 160 7.21 -11.21 4.63
CA LEU A 160 7.70 -10.19 5.58
C LEU A 160 7.69 -10.68 7.03
N ARG A 161 7.03 -11.78 7.36
CA ARG A 161 6.99 -12.31 8.73
C ARG A 161 8.40 -12.70 9.21
N GLY A 162 8.88 -11.97 10.21
CA GLY A 162 10.24 -12.14 10.73
C GLY A 162 11.34 -11.50 9.88
N HIS A 163 10.98 -10.86 8.76
CA HIS A 163 11.89 -10.07 7.94
C HIS A 163 11.93 -8.61 8.43
N ARG A 164 13.09 -7.95 8.30
CA ARG A 164 13.21 -6.53 8.69
C ARG A 164 12.74 -5.56 7.62
N SER A 165 12.67 -6.01 6.36
CA SER A 165 12.25 -5.18 5.24
C SER A 165 10.80 -4.70 5.40
N ARG A 166 10.57 -3.46 5.04
CA ARG A 166 9.23 -2.87 4.91
C ARG A 166 8.70 -2.95 3.47
N ALA A 167 9.45 -3.56 2.57
CA ALA A 167 9.09 -3.74 1.17
C ALA A 167 9.22 -5.21 0.79
N VAL A 168 8.34 -5.66 -0.10
CA VAL A 168 8.37 -6.95 -0.76
C VAL A 168 8.05 -6.78 -2.24
N LEU A 169 8.76 -7.47 -3.09
CA LEU A 169 8.49 -7.53 -4.53
C LEU A 169 7.59 -8.74 -4.79
N MET A 170 6.32 -8.53 -5.09
CA MET A 170 5.45 -9.64 -5.51
C MET A 170 5.84 -10.06 -6.93
N GLN A 171 6.26 -11.32 -7.08
CA GLN A 171 6.79 -11.84 -8.36
C GLN A 171 5.83 -11.58 -9.52
N ASN A 172 6.36 -11.07 -10.65
CA ASN A 172 5.61 -10.70 -11.87
C ASN A 172 4.51 -9.65 -11.66
N HIS A 173 4.53 -8.89 -10.55
CA HIS A 173 3.52 -7.88 -10.27
C HIS A 173 4.16 -6.51 -9.97
N GLY A 174 4.74 -6.35 -8.81
CA GLY A 174 5.36 -5.09 -8.38
C GLY A 174 5.57 -5.03 -6.87
N PRO A 175 6.10 -3.90 -6.37
CA PRO A 175 6.36 -3.75 -4.95
C PRO A 175 5.10 -3.45 -4.14
N PHE A 176 5.06 -4.02 -2.95
CA PHE A 176 4.20 -3.61 -1.84
C PHE A 176 5.08 -3.14 -0.69
N THR A 177 4.67 -2.07 -0.02
CA THR A 177 5.39 -1.55 1.15
C THR A 177 4.45 -1.32 2.31
N ILE A 178 4.98 -1.50 3.52
CA ILE A 178 4.25 -1.35 4.78
C ILE A 178 4.95 -0.32 5.66
N GLY A 179 4.19 0.29 6.57
CA GLY A 179 4.72 1.26 7.52
C GLY A 179 3.88 1.34 8.79
N ALA A 180 4.41 2.02 9.80
CA ALA A 180 3.68 2.32 11.03
C ALA A 180 2.45 3.22 10.79
N ASP A 181 2.49 3.98 9.70
CA ASP A 181 1.38 4.77 9.15
C ASP A 181 1.47 4.85 7.62
N ALA A 182 0.51 5.49 6.97
CA ALA A 182 0.47 5.61 5.52
C ALA A 182 1.66 6.40 4.96
N ARG A 183 2.15 7.40 5.67
CA ARG A 183 3.32 8.22 5.29
C ARG A 183 4.60 7.39 5.30
N ASP A 184 4.80 6.59 6.33
CA ASP A 184 5.95 5.70 6.47
C ASP A 184 5.97 4.63 5.36
N ALA A 185 4.80 4.08 5.01
CA ALA A 185 4.66 3.15 3.90
C ALA A 185 4.98 3.81 2.53
N VAL A 186 4.55 5.06 2.30
CA VAL A 186 4.90 5.83 1.08
C VAL A 186 6.39 6.12 1.02
N LYS A 187 7.01 6.51 2.15
CA LYS A 187 8.47 6.68 2.23
C LYS A 187 9.19 5.39 1.81
N ALA A 188 8.77 4.24 2.35
CA ALA A 188 9.35 2.95 1.99
C ALA A 188 9.20 2.65 0.48
N ALA A 189 8.07 3.04 -0.15
CA ALA A 189 7.87 2.86 -1.60
C ALA A 189 8.84 3.72 -2.43
N VAL A 190 9.05 4.97 -2.03
CA VAL A 190 10.03 5.86 -2.68
C VAL A 190 11.45 5.29 -2.57
N MET A 191 11.84 4.86 -1.36
CA MET A 191 13.16 4.30 -1.10
C MET A 191 13.37 2.95 -1.79
N CYS A 192 12.31 2.14 -1.95
CA CYS A 192 12.35 0.88 -2.70
C CYS A 192 12.67 1.12 -4.18
N GLU A 193 12.01 2.09 -4.80
CA GLU A 193 12.27 2.44 -6.21
C GLU A 193 13.65 3.05 -6.39
N ASP A 194 14.10 3.93 -5.49
CA ASP A 194 15.45 4.52 -5.52
C ASP A 194 16.54 3.44 -5.41
N ALA A 195 16.39 2.49 -4.50
CA ALA A 195 17.28 1.35 -4.37
C ALA A 195 17.29 0.48 -5.63
N ALA A 196 16.10 0.16 -6.17
CA ALA A 196 15.94 -0.62 -7.39
C ALA A 196 16.63 0.04 -8.59
N LEU A 197 16.43 1.36 -8.78
CA LEU A 197 17.08 2.16 -9.82
C LEU A 197 18.60 2.16 -9.65
N SER A 198 19.09 2.40 -8.45
CA SER A 198 20.53 2.46 -8.16
C SER A 198 21.26 1.15 -8.50
N LEU A 199 20.57 0.02 -8.37
CA LEU A 199 21.15 -1.31 -8.52
C LEU A 199 20.82 -2.02 -9.84
N ILE A 200 19.92 -1.45 -10.66
CA ILE A 200 19.45 -2.13 -11.89
C ILE A 200 20.58 -2.41 -12.90
N HIS A 201 21.64 -1.66 -12.84
CA HIS A 201 22.81 -1.78 -13.73
C HIS A 201 23.94 -2.62 -13.14
N ILE A 202 23.80 -3.09 -11.92
CA ILE A 202 24.75 -3.98 -11.26
C ILE A 202 24.31 -5.43 -11.46
#